data_8e31d40086d4f652c21fc9a55a27e652
#
_entry.id   8e31d40086d4f652c21fc9a55a27e652
#
_cell.length_a   1.000
_cell.length_b   1.000
_cell.length_c   1.000
_cell.angle_alpha   90.00
_cell.angle_beta   90.00
_cell.angle_gamma   90.00
#
_symmetry.space_group_name_H-M   'P 1'
#
loop_
_entity.id
_entity.type
_entity.pdbx_description
1 polymer ?
#
loop_
_entity_poly.entity_id
_entity_poly.type
_entity_poly.pdbx_seq_one_letter_code
_entity_poly.pdbx_strand_id
1 'polypeptide(L)'
;VGYASYVGTSWPRDLTDNYDIVGFDPRGVGKSAPLKCLSTKQMDELVAADPDPDTRAERDNLDRLVRVFGEGCLKESGELPRHMSTVEVAKDLDVLRQALGEGKLDYFGASYGTLIGATYANMFPTHVGRMVLDGAVDPALSNAELAMQQAGGFETALRAYVADCTKHSKCVLGNDVETGLARIRRLLADIEQRPLPTDSSRDLEIGNAYIGIWLPLYVKDYWPSLTRALDEAITKGRGTQLLELADQ
;
A
#
# COMPACT_ATOMS: atom_id res chain seq x y z
N VAL A 1 13.60 -6.49 -6.82
CA VAL A 1 14.13 -7.72 -7.48
C VAL A 1 12.99 -8.63 -7.93
N GLY A 2 12.02 -8.99 -7.08
CA GLY A 2 10.89 -9.85 -7.46
C GLY A 2 10.03 -9.29 -8.59
N TYR A 3 9.85 -7.98 -8.65
CA TYR A 3 9.09 -7.32 -9.70
C TYR A 3 9.70 -7.52 -11.09
N ALA A 4 11.02 -7.46 -11.23
CA ALA A 4 11.69 -7.73 -12.52
C ALA A 4 11.44 -9.16 -13.03
N SER A 5 11.41 -10.14 -12.12
CA SER A 5 11.06 -11.53 -12.47
C SER A 5 9.61 -11.65 -12.95
N TYR A 6 8.69 -10.95 -12.29
CA TYR A 6 7.29 -10.88 -12.73
C TYR A 6 7.16 -10.22 -14.12
N VAL A 7 7.82 -9.09 -14.32
CA VAL A 7 7.84 -8.38 -15.61
C VAL A 7 8.36 -9.27 -16.73
N GLY A 8 9.47 -9.99 -16.51
CA GLY A 8 10.06 -10.89 -17.49
C GLY A 8 9.12 -12.03 -17.95
N THR A 9 8.11 -12.37 -17.15
CA THR A 9 7.14 -13.43 -17.49
C THR A 9 5.77 -12.90 -17.94
N SER A 10 5.42 -11.67 -17.58
CA SER A 10 4.06 -11.13 -17.72
C SER A 10 3.95 -10.00 -18.75
N TRP A 11 5.05 -9.36 -19.09
CA TRP A 11 5.05 -8.26 -20.05
C TRP A 11 5.13 -8.75 -21.50
N PRO A 12 4.69 -7.92 -22.47
CA PRO A 12 4.78 -8.27 -23.89
C PRO A 12 6.21 -8.56 -24.33
N ARG A 13 6.35 -9.57 -25.19
CA ARG A 13 7.67 -9.96 -25.73
C ARG A 13 8.39 -8.83 -26.45
N ASP A 14 7.66 -7.92 -27.09
CA ASP A 14 8.24 -6.74 -27.73
C ASP A 14 9.08 -5.88 -26.77
N LEU A 15 8.78 -5.91 -25.47
CA LEU A 15 9.61 -5.27 -24.44
C LEU A 15 10.74 -6.18 -23.97
N THR A 16 10.42 -7.41 -23.58
CA THR A 16 11.40 -8.33 -22.99
C THR A 16 12.45 -8.84 -23.98
N ASP A 17 12.15 -8.83 -25.28
CA ASP A 17 13.09 -9.20 -26.34
C ASP A 17 14.03 -8.03 -26.73
N ASN A 18 13.69 -6.78 -26.35
CA ASN A 18 14.46 -5.58 -26.72
C ASN A 18 15.10 -4.84 -25.54
N TYR A 19 14.81 -5.24 -24.30
CA TYR A 19 15.34 -4.63 -23.08
C TYR A 19 15.78 -5.69 -22.08
N ASP A 20 16.95 -5.48 -21.49
CA ASP A 20 17.33 -6.15 -20.26
C ASP A 20 16.59 -5.48 -19.08
N ILE A 21 15.70 -6.21 -18.42
CA ILE A 21 14.90 -5.69 -17.33
C ILE A 21 15.65 -5.80 -16.01
N VAL A 22 16.07 -4.67 -15.47
CA VAL A 22 16.78 -4.59 -14.19
C VAL A 22 15.84 -4.12 -13.09
N GLY A 23 15.60 -4.98 -12.10
CA GLY A 23 14.90 -4.62 -10.88
C GLY A 23 15.85 -4.51 -9.70
N PHE A 24 15.71 -3.47 -8.92
CA PHE A 24 16.49 -3.27 -7.70
C PHE A 24 15.56 -3.04 -6.52
N ASP A 25 16.02 -3.39 -5.33
CA ASP A 25 15.36 -3.01 -4.10
C ASP A 25 15.96 -1.66 -3.67
N PRO A 26 15.17 -0.61 -3.47
CA PRO A 26 15.68 0.65 -2.93
C PRO A 26 16.35 0.45 -1.57
N ARG A 27 17.22 1.40 -1.18
CA ARG A 27 17.81 1.39 0.17
C ARG A 27 16.74 1.19 1.25
N GLY A 28 17.01 0.36 2.24
CA GLY A 28 16.09 0.02 3.32
C GLY A 28 15.02 -1.01 2.97
N VAL A 29 14.97 -1.53 1.75
CA VAL A 29 13.94 -2.47 1.28
C VAL A 29 14.58 -3.79 0.84
N GLY A 30 13.88 -4.89 1.08
CA GLY A 30 14.19 -6.21 0.57
C GLY A 30 15.61 -6.67 0.88
N LYS A 31 16.47 -6.78 -0.15
CA LYS A 31 17.87 -7.21 -0.01
C LYS A 31 18.86 -6.04 0.06
N SER A 32 18.38 -4.80 -0.04
CA SER A 32 19.21 -3.59 -0.01
C SER A 32 19.20 -2.93 1.37
N ALA A 33 19.86 -3.57 2.34
CA ALA A 33 19.96 -3.13 3.73
C ALA A 33 18.59 -2.81 4.35
N PRO A 34 17.71 -3.82 4.53
CA PRO A 34 16.34 -3.60 4.96
C PRO A 34 16.29 -2.92 6.33
N LEU A 35 15.42 -1.93 6.46
CA LEU A 35 15.15 -1.29 7.75
C LEU A 35 14.50 -2.28 8.71
N LYS A 36 15.02 -2.28 9.94
CA LYS A 36 14.41 -2.98 11.07
C LYS A 36 13.96 -1.92 12.06
N CYS A 37 12.68 -1.86 12.33
CA CYS A 37 12.11 -0.84 13.23
C CYS A 37 11.36 -1.46 14.39
N LEU A 38 10.59 -2.51 14.14
CA LEU A 38 9.73 -3.17 15.10
C LEU A 38 9.91 -4.68 15.06
N SER A 39 9.60 -5.35 16.17
CA SER A 39 9.33 -6.79 16.15
C SER A 39 8.00 -7.07 15.45
N THR A 40 7.77 -8.32 15.02
CA THR A 40 6.49 -8.72 14.41
C THR A 40 5.30 -8.35 15.29
N LYS A 41 5.36 -8.63 16.59
CA LYS A 41 4.29 -8.28 17.53
C LYS A 41 4.00 -6.76 17.59
N GLN A 42 5.05 -5.94 17.58
CA GLN A 42 4.88 -4.48 17.59
C GLN A 42 4.34 -3.95 16.25
N MET A 43 4.70 -4.60 15.15
CA MET A 43 4.13 -4.29 13.84
C MET A 43 2.65 -4.66 13.78
N ASP A 44 2.28 -5.86 14.27
CA ASP A 44 0.88 -6.27 14.37
C ASP A 44 0.07 -5.26 15.20
N GLU A 45 0.61 -4.79 16.34
CA GLU A 45 -0.03 -3.77 17.19
C GLU A 45 -0.20 -2.43 16.46
N LEU A 46 0.80 -1.99 15.70
CA LEU A 46 0.73 -0.74 14.93
C LEU A 46 -0.30 -0.81 13.80
N VAL A 47 -0.32 -1.92 13.05
CA VAL A 47 -1.22 -2.11 11.91
C VAL A 47 -2.67 -2.32 12.37
N ALA A 48 -2.85 -2.90 13.56
CA ALA A 48 -4.17 -3.12 14.15
C ALA A 48 -4.80 -1.83 14.73
N ALA A 49 -3.98 -0.82 15.04
CA ALA A 49 -4.45 0.42 15.64
C ALA A 49 -5.44 1.18 14.74
N ASP A 50 -6.35 1.90 15.38
CA ASP A 50 -7.31 2.75 14.67
C ASP A 50 -6.58 3.85 13.88
N PRO A 51 -6.76 3.90 12.54
CA PRO A 51 -6.15 4.92 11.69
C PRO A 51 -6.91 6.25 11.69
N ASP A 52 -8.14 6.29 12.23
CA ASP A 52 -9.01 7.49 12.32
C ASP A 52 -9.44 7.73 13.79
N PRO A 53 -8.49 7.97 14.71
CA PRO A 53 -8.76 8.02 16.13
C PRO A 53 -9.66 9.20 16.49
N ASP A 54 -10.85 8.93 17.01
CA ASP A 54 -11.84 9.92 17.41
C ASP A 54 -11.78 10.27 18.90
N THR A 55 -11.32 9.35 19.74
CA THR A 55 -11.11 9.58 21.17
C THR A 55 -9.70 10.06 21.50
N ARG A 56 -9.54 10.64 22.69
CA ARG A 56 -8.20 11.02 23.20
C ARG A 56 -7.32 9.79 23.42
N ALA A 57 -7.90 8.72 23.93
CA ALA A 57 -7.16 7.49 24.23
C ALA A 57 -6.58 6.84 22.97
N GLU A 58 -7.33 6.80 21.89
CA GLU A 58 -6.88 6.29 20.60
C GLU A 58 -5.77 7.16 20.00
N ARG A 59 -5.93 8.49 20.04
CA ARG A 59 -4.87 9.43 19.61
C ARG A 59 -3.58 9.23 20.42
N ASP A 60 -3.68 9.17 21.74
CA ASP A 60 -2.53 8.96 22.62
C ASP A 60 -1.86 7.61 22.33
N ASN A 61 -2.65 6.56 22.01
CA ASN A 61 -2.16 5.25 21.61
C ASN A 61 -1.44 5.28 20.25
N LEU A 62 -2.05 5.89 19.24
CA LEU A 62 -1.45 6.01 17.90
C LEU A 62 -0.14 6.82 17.98
N ASP A 63 -0.11 7.94 18.71
CA ASP A 63 1.09 8.73 18.95
C ASP A 63 2.19 7.91 19.63
N ARG A 64 1.85 7.08 20.60
CA ARG A 64 2.78 6.15 21.26
C ARG A 64 3.36 5.16 20.25
N LEU A 65 2.51 4.52 19.42
CA LEU A 65 2.92 3.52 18.44
C LEU A 65 3.84 4.11 17.38
N VAL A 66 3.49 5.27 16.85
CA VAL A 66 4.32 5.99 15.86
C VAL A 66 5.69 6.37 16.46
N ARG A 67 5.72 6.81 17.72
CA ARG A 67 6.98 7.11 18.43
C ARG A 67 7.83 5.85 18.59
N VAL A 68 7.24 4.74 19.04
CA VAL A 68 7.94 3.45 19.19
C VAL A 68 8.50 2.98 17.85
N PHE A 69 7.74 3.17 16.74
CA PHE A 69 8.23 2.89 15.41
C PHE A 69 9.47 3.73 15.04
N GLY A 70 9.39 5.05 15.19
CA GLY A 70 10.49 5.95 14.86
C GLY A 70 11.75 5.70 15.70
N GLU A 71 11.60 5.53 17.02
CA GLU A 71 12.71 5.20 17.94
C GLU A 71 13.30 3.81 17.62
N GLY A 72 12.45 2.85 17.30
CA GLY A 72 12.87 1.51 16.91
C GLY A 72 13.68 1.50 15.61
N CYS A 73 13.28 2.28 14.61
CA CYS A 73 14.05 2.43 13.38
C CYS A 73 15.48 2.93 13.62
N LEU A 74 15.62 3.98 14.45
CA LEU A 74 16.94 4.53 14.78
C LEU A 74 17.78 3.55 15.60
N LYS A 75 17.16 2.85 16.54
CA LYS A 75 17.84 1.88 17.41
C LYS A 75 18.33 0.66 16.64
N GLU A 76 17.49 0.07 15.81
CA GLU A 76 17.76 -1.23 15.16
C GLU A 76 18.50 -1.08 13.81
N SER A 77 18.38 0.09 13.15
CA SER A 77 18.96 0.37 11.82
C SER A 77 19.99 1.51 11.83
N GLY A 78 20.31 2.07 12.99
CA GLY A 78 21.36 3.10 13.16
C GLY A 78 21.06 4.36 12.34
N GLU A 79 22.01 4.82 11.55
CA GLU A 79 21.89 6.06 10.77
C GLU A 79 21.10 5.91 9.46
N LEU A 80 20.87 4.68 9.01
CA LEU A 80 20.20 4.43 7.71
C LEU A 80 18.83 5.14 7.57
N PRO A 81 17.95 5.19 8.59
CA PRO A 81 16.66 5.88 8.50
C PRO A 81 16.77 7.36 8.12
N ARG A 82 17.88 8.02 8.45
CA ARG A 82 18.12 9.43 8.11
C ARG A 82 18.42 9.67 6.64
N HIS A 83 18.69 8.60 5.88
CA HIS A 83 19.08 8.62 4.48
C HIS A 83 18.06 7.92 3.57
N MET A 84 16.79 7.91 3.97
CA MET A 84 15.71 7.18 3.27
C MET A 84 14.85 8.07 2.36
N SER A 85 15.30 9.28 2.05
CA SER A 85 14.52 10.19 1.21
C SER A 85 14.46 9.73 -0.25
N THR A 86 13.42 10.13 -0.97
CA THR A 86 13.28 9.93 -2.43
C THR A 86 14.47 10.50 -3.21
N VAL A 87 15.05 11.62 -2.73
CA VAL A 87 16.26 12.23 -3.30
C VAL A 87 17.44 11.28 -3.22
N GLU A 88 17.62 10.61 -2.10
CA GLU A 88 18.72 9.65 -1.93
C GLU A 88 18.52 8.41 -2.81
N VAL A 89 17.27 7.93 -2.96
CA VAL A 89 16.95 6.83 -3.89
C VAL A 89 17.20 7.24 -5.35
N ALA A 90 16.88 8.48 -5.73
CA ALA A 90 17.17 8.98 -7.07
C ALA A 90 18.68 9.06 -7.35
N LYS A 91 19.51 9.38 -6.35
CA LYS A 91 20.98 9.31 -6.47
C LYS A 91 21.47 7.86 -6.65
N ASP A 92 20.88 6.91 -5.92
CA ASP A 92 21.18 5.49 -6.08
C ASP A 92 20.88 5.01 -7.52
N LEU A 93 19.79 5.48 -8.11
CA LEU A 93 19.47 5.18 -9.51
C LEU A 93 20.56 5.66 -10.48
N ASP A 94 21.13 6.86 -10.27
CA ASP A 94 22.22 7.33 -11.11
C ASP A 94 23.50 6.52 -10.91
N VAL A 95 23.80 6.10 -9.69
CA VAL A 95 24.89 5.18 -9.40
C VAL A 95 24.67 3.82 -10.08
N LEU A 96 23.44 3.30 -10.00
CA LEU A 96 23.09 2.04 -10.68
C LEU A 96 23.23 2.16 -12.20
N ARG A 97 22.71 3.24 -12.80
CA ARG A 97 22.89 3.52 -14.24
C ARG A 97 24.37 3.50 -14.64
N GLN A 98 25.23 4.18 -13.88
CA GLN A 98 26.67 4.21 -14.14
C GLN A 98 27.31 2.82 -13.99
N ALA A 99 26.93 2.06 -12.96
CA ALA A 99 27.44 0.72 -12.71
C ALA A 99 27.07 -0.27 -13.84
N LEU A 100 25.92 -0.05 -14.49
CA LEU A 100 25.47 -0.82 -15.65
C LEU A 100 26.12 -0.34 -16.97
N GLY A 101 26.90 0.75 -16.95
CA GLY A 101 27.53 1.30 -18.13
C GLY A 101 26.59 2.10 -19.03
N GLU A 102 25.41 2.47 -18.55
CA GLU A 102 24.39 3.14 -19.34
C GLU A 102 24.63 4.66 -19.42
N GLY A 103 24.57 5.22 -20.62
CA GLY A 103 24.67 6.68 -20.83
C GLY A 103 23.42 7.42 -20.35
N LYS A 104 22.26 6.80 -20.50
CA LYS A 104 20.93 7.31 -20.08
C LYS A 104 20.14 6.23 -19.38
N LEU A 105 19.24 6.65 -18.47
CA LEU A 105 18.36 5.77 -17.76
C LEU A 105 17.04 5.61 -18.55
N ASP A 106 16.76 4.41 -19.06
CA ASP A 106 15.42 4.01 -19.46
C ASP A 106 14.71 3.48 -18.21
N TYR A 107 13.54 4.02 -17.87
CA TYR A 107 12.92 3.79 -16.56
C TYR A 107 11.42 3.55 -16.67
N PHE A 108 10.95 2.53 -15.97
CA PHE A 108 9.54 2.34 -15.68
C PHE A 108 9.31 2.48 -14.18
N GLY A 109 8.42 3.37 -13.77
CA GLY A 109 8.00 3.54 -12.39
C GLY A 109 6.49 3.51 -12.24
N ALA A 110 5.99 2.69 -11.33
CA ALA A 110 4.58 2.66 -10.96
C ALA A 110 4.38 3.25 -9.56
N SER A 111 3.26 3.96 -9.34
CA SER A 111 2.89 4.54 -8.05
C SER A 111 4.04 5.38 -7.44
N TYR A 112 4.56 5.04 -6.26
CA TYR A 112 5.72 5.71 -5.66
C TYR A 112 6.96 5.73 -6.57
N GLY A 113 7.13 4.72 -7.45
CA GLY A 113 8.18 4.72 -8.46
C GLY A 113 8.11 5.90 -9.42
N THR A 114 6.92 6.49 -9.63
CA THR A 114 6.77 7.70 -10.45
C THR A 114 7.38 8.93 -9.78
N LEU A 115 7.26 9.04 -8.45
CA LEU A 115 7.89 10.10 -7.67
C LEU A 115 9.42 9.97 -7.70
N ILE A 116 9.95 8.75 -7.61
CA ILE A 116 11.39 8.49 -7.78
C ILE A 116 11.84 8.92 -9.18
N GLY A 117 11.11 8.51 -10.24
CA GLY A 117 11.43 8.87 -11.62
C GLY A 117 11.38 10.36 -11.89
N ALA A 118 10.35 11.05 -11.41
CA ALA A 118 10.22 12.51 -11.53
C ALA A 118 11.36 13.24 -10.79
N THR A 119 11.70 12.79 -9.58
CA THR A 119 12.82 13.33 -8.81
C THR A 119 14.14 13.11 -9.55
N TYR A 120 14.37 11.92 -10.10
CA TYR A 120 15.53 11.61 -10.91
C TYR A 120 15.64 12.53 -12.13
N ALA A 121 14.56 12.68 -12.88
CA ALA A 121 14.54 13.53 -14.08
C ALA A 121 14.84 15.00 -13.76
N ASN A 122 14.37 15.49 -12.63
CA ASN A 122 14.68 16.84 -12.17
C ASN A 122 16.15 17.01 -11.76
N MET A 123 16.74 16.00 -11.11
CA MET A 123 18.12 16.04 -10.61
C MET A 123 19.16 15.78 -11.72
N PHE A 124 18.84 14.90 -12.66
CA PHE A 124 19.76 14.41 -13.69
C PHE A 124 19.16 14.53 -15.11
N PRO A 125 18.73 15.72 -15.55
CA PRO A 125 17.96 15.87 -16.79
C PRO A 125 18.72 15.40 -18.05
N THR A 126 20.05 15.42 -18.04
CA THR A 126 20.89 14.94 -19.16
C THR A 126 21.07 13.43 -19.18
N HIS A 127 20.75 12.73 -18.09
CA HIS A 127 20.84 11.28 -17.94
C HIS A 127 19.52 10.55 -18.21
N VAL A 128 18.43 11.29 -18.48
CA VAL A 128 17.13 10.70 -18.78
C VAL A 128 17.09 10.14 -20.19
N GLY A 129 16.71 8.88 -20.31
CA GLY A 129 16.36 8.21 -21.54
C GLY A 129 14.85 8.20 -21.77
N ARG A 130 14.27 7.02 -21.99
CA ARG A 130 12.83 6.80 -22.07
C ARG A 130 12.27 6.59 -20.67
N MET A 131 11.17 7.29 -20.34
CA MET A 131 10.61 7.21 -19.02
C MET A 131 9.09 7.02 -19.10
N VAL A 132 8.58 5.98 -18.43
CA VAL A 132 7.15 5.72 -18.26
C VAL A 132 6.83 5.79 -16.78
N LEU A 133 5.88 6.64 -16.43
CA LEU A 133 5.43 6.89 -15.05
C LEU A 133 3.94 6.55 -14.96
N ASP A 134 3.64 5.36 -14.45
CA ASP A 134 2.28 4.82 -14.37
C ASP A 134 1.66 5.04 -12.99
N GLY A 135 0.47 5.65 -12.94
CA GLY A 135 -0.15 6.08 -11.69
C GLY A 135 0.64 7.21 -11.04
N ALA A 136 0.88 8.28 -11.78
CA ALA A 136 1.79 9.36 -11.43
C ALA A 136 1.40 10.07 -10.12
N VAL A 137 2.38 10.20 -9.22
CA VAL A 137 2.32 11.04 -8.03
C VAL A 137 2.86 12.43 -8.39
N ASP A 138 2.10 13.49 -8.09
CA ASP A 138 2.55 14.86 -8.26
C ASP A 138 3.59 15.22 -7.18
N PRO A 139 4.85 15.48 -7.56
CA PRO A 139 5.91 15.77 -6.59
C PRO A 139 5.75 17.15 -5.90
N ALA A 140 4.83 18.00 -6.35
CA ALA A 140 4.55 19.30 -5.74
C ALA A 140 3.60 19.20 -4.53
N LEU A 141 2.91 18.05 -4.35
CA LEU A 141 1.96 17.87 -3.26
C LEU A 141 2.68 17.65 -1.92
N SER A 142 2.11 18.24 -0.88
CA SER A 142 2.42 17.85 0.49
C SER A 142 1.88 16.45 0.79
N ASN A 143 2.41 15.79 1.83
CA ASN A 143 1.91 14.47 2.27
C ASN A 143 0.41 14.49 2.58
N ALA A 144 -0.12 15.58 3.15
CA ALA A 144 -1.54 15.72 3.45
C ALA A 144 -2.38 15.80 2.17
N GLU A 145 -1.94 16.58 1.18
CA GLU A 145 -2.64 16.69 -0.11
C GLU A 145 -2.61 15.35 -0.87
N LEU A 146 -1.48 14.65 -0.85
CA LEU A 146 -1.37 13.32 -1.43
C LEU A 146 -2.33 12.33 -0.75
N ALA A 147 -2.38 12.32 0.58
CA ALA A 147 -3.31 11.47 1.35
C ALA A 147 -4.78 11.77 0.99
N MET A 148 -5.15 13.05 0.86
CA MET A 148 -6.49 13.46 0.45
C MET A 148 -6.83 13.02 -0.98
N GLN A 149 -5.89 13.11 -1.93
CA GLN A 149 -6.09 12.61 -3.29
C GLN A 149 -6.28 11.08 -3.31
N GLN A 150 -5.46 10.34 -2.56
CA GLN A 150 -5.60 8.89 -2.44
C GLN A 150 -6.94 8.50 -1.82
N ALA A 151 -7.38 9.19 -0.77
CA ALA A 151 -8.69 8.95 -0.16
C ALA A 151 -9.84 9.15 -1.18
N GLY A 152 -9.79 10.20 -2.01
CA GLY A 152 -10.74 10.42 -3.09
C GLY A 152 -10.73 9.30 -4.16
N GLY A 153 -9.55 8.79 -4.49
CA GLY A 153 -9.38 7.64 -5.38
C GLY A 153 -9.99 6.37 -4.81
N PHE A 154 -9.72 6.06 -3.55
CA PHE A 154 -10.30 4.90 -2.85
C PHE A 154 -11.82 5.01 -2.67
N GLU A 155 -12.36 6.19 -2.37
CA GLU A 155 -13.81 6.40 -2.32
C GLU A 155 -14.45 6.11 -3.69
N THR A 156 -13.83 6.56 -4.77
CA THR A 156 -14.29 6.28 -6.14
C THR A 156 -14.27 4.78 -6.44
N ALA A 157 -13.19 4.09 -6.09
CA ALA A 157 -13.05 2.64 -6.29
C ALA A 157 -14.04 1.86 -5.42
N LEU A 158 -14.24 2.27 -4.16
CA LEU A 158 -15.20 1.64 -3.26
C LEU A 158 -16.63 1.77 -3.78
N ARG A 159 -17.02 2.95 -4.27
CA ARG A 159 -18.34 3.16 -4.90
C ARG A 159 -18.52 2.29 -6.13
N ALA A 160 -17.49 2.18 -6.97
CA ALA A 160 -17.53 1.33 -8.15
C ALA A 160 -17.65 -0.15 -7.77
N TYR A 161 -16.93 -0.61 -6.76
CA TYR A 161 -17.04 -1.96 -6.20
C TYR A 161 -18.45 -2.24 -5.67
N VAL A 162 -19.00 -1.36 -4.85
CA VAL A 162 -20.36 -1.52 -4.31
C VAL A 162 -21.39 -1.53 -5.43
N ALA A 163 -21.27 -0.64 -6.41
CA ALA A 163 -22.15 -0.61 -7.60
C ALA A 163 -22.06 -1.90 -8.43
N ASP A 164 -20.91 -2.53 -8.48
CA ASP A 164 -20.75 -3.83 -9.15
C ASP A 164 -21.40 -4.96 -8.33
N CYS A 165 -21.12 -5.02 -7.02
CA CYS A 165 -21.69 -6.02 -6.12
C CYS A 165 -23.22 -5.99 -6.15
N THR A 166 -23.83 -4.79 -6.05
CA THR A 166 -25.28 -4.63 -5.96
C THR A 166 -26.05 -5.02 -7.23
N LYS A 167 -25.37 -5.26 -8.38
CA LYS A 167 -25.98 -5.87 -9.55
C LYS A 167 -26.30 -7.36 -9.35
N HIS A 168 -25.70 -8.00 -8.37
CA HIS A 168 -25.86 -9.42 -8.10
C HIS A 168 -26.85 -9.63 -6.94
N SER A 169 -27.83 -10.50 -7.16
CA SER A 169 -28.90 -10.77 -6.18
C SER A 169 -28.43 -11.31 -4.83
N LYS A 170 -27.18 -11.77 -4.74
CA LYS A 170 -26.57 -12.30 -3.49
C LYS A 170 -25.58 -11.32 -2.86
N CYS A 171 -25.56 -10.06 -3.29
CA CYS A 171 -24.69 -9.07 -2.69
C CYS A 171 -25.11 -8.78 -1.24
N VAL A 172 -24.22 -9.08 -0.29
CA VAL A 172 -24.45 -8.83 1.14
C VAL A 172 -24.63 -7.35 1.46
N LEU A 173 -24.13 -6.47 0.58
CA LEU A 173 -24.19 -5.02 0.76
C LEU A 173 -25.58 -4.42 0.43
N GLY A 174 -26.48 -5.19 -0.19
CA GLY A 174 -27.83 -4.73 -0.53
C GLY A 174 -28.03 -4.50 -2.01
N ASN A 175 -28.97 -3.60 -2.37
CA ASN A 175 -29.46 -3.44 -3.73
C ASN A 175 -29.10 -2.08 -4.36
N ASP A 176 -28.46 -1.19 -3.60
CA ASP A 176 -28.03 0.14 -4.06
C ASP A 176 -26.73 0.57 -3.38
N VAL A 177 -26.06 1.54 -3.98
CA VAL A 177 -24.73 1.99 -3.57
C VAL A 177 -24.73 2.60 -2.16
N GLU A 178 -25.69 3.45 -1.85
CA GLU A 178 -25.71 4.18 -0.58
C GLU A 178 -26.00 3.23 0.60
N THR A 179 -26.91 2.28 0.42
CA THR A 179 -27.14 1.21 1.39
C THR A 179 -25.88 0.36 1.58
N GLY A 180 -25.19 0.02 0.50
CA GLY A 180 -23.97 -0.77 0.57
C GLY A 180 -22.85 -0.06 1.31
N LEU A 181 -22.63 1.20 1.02
CA LEU A 181 -21.63 2.04 1.72
C LEU A 181 -22.00 2.20 3.21
N ALA A 182 -23.28 2.38 3.52
CA ALA A 182 -23.74 2.47 4.91
C ALA A 182 -23.50 1.16 5.68
N ARG A 183 -23.64 -0.01 5.02
CA ARG A 183 -23.33 -1.31 5.64
C ARG A 183 -21.84 -1.48 5.92
N ILE A 184 -20.98 -1.05 5.02
CA ILE A 184 -19.53 -1.10 5.24
C ILE A 184 -19.15 -0.17 6.41
N ARG A 185 -19.64 1.07 6.42
CA ARG A 185 -19.39 2.00 7.55
C ARG A 185 -19.87 1.42 8.88
N ARG A 186 -21.04 0.79 8.90
CA ARG A 186 -21.54 0.13 10.10
C ARG A 186 -20.66 -1.03 10.54
N LEU A 187 -20.23 -1.88 9.61
CA LEU A 187 -19.30 -2.98 9.92
C LEU A 187 -18.02 -2.45 10.57
N LEU A 188 -17.43 -1.38 10.02
CA LEU A 188 -16.21 -0.77 10.59
C LEU A 188 -16.48 -0.22 12.00
N ALA A 189 -17.57 0.50 12.21
CA ALA A 189 -17.94 0.99 13.55
C ALA A 189 -18.23 -0.15 14.56
N ASP A 190 -18.80 -1.26 14.10
CA ASP A 190 -19.03 -2.44 14.96
C ASP A 190 -17.70 -3.13 15.32
N ILE A 191 -16.73 -3.20 14.38
CA ILE A 191 -15.38 -3.75 14.60
C ILE A 191 -14.56 -2.88 15.55
N GLU A 192 -14.63 -1.57 15.42
CA GLU A 192 -13.98 -0.62 16.31
C GLU A 192 -14.41 -0.82 17.77
N GLN A 193 -15.70 -1.04 18.01
CA GLN A 193 -16.24 -1.32 19.34
C GLN A 193 -15.89 -2.74 19.82
N ARG A 194 -15.80 -3.68 18.90
CA ARG A 194 -15.50 -5.09 19.23
C ARG A 194 -14.88 -5.79 18.04
N PRO A 195 -13.57 -6.08 18.10
CA PRO A 195 -12.87 -6.84 17.08
C PRO A 195 -13.58 -8.16 16.72
N LEU A 196 -13.49 -8.58 15.47
CA LEU A 196 -14.09 -9.82 15.02
C LEU A 196 -13.13 -11.00 15.22
N PRO A 197 -13.63 -12.13 15.78
CA PRO A 197 -12.81 -13.33 15.90
C PRO A 197 -12.41 -13.87 14.53
N THR A 198 -11.20 -14.44 14.46
CA THR A 198 -10.67 -15.08 13.26
C THR A 198 -10.28 -16.53 13.54
N ASP A 199 -9.81 -17.25 12.51
CA ASP A 199 -9.23 -18.60 12.66
C ASP A 199 -7.75 -18.57 13.05
N SER A 200 -7.15 -17.37 13.17
CA SER A 200 -5.77 -17.16 13.62
C SER A 200 -5.71 -16.82 15.11
N SER A 201 -4.48 -16.57 15.62
CA SER A 201 -4.27 -16.07 16.99
C SER A 201 -4.53 -14.58 17.15
N ARG A 202 -4.89 -13.87 16.08
CA ARG A 202 -5.21 -12.43 16.07
C ARG A 202 -6.67 -12.24 15.71
N ASP A 203 -7.38 -11.37 16.43
CA ASP A 203 -8.68 -10.89 15.99
C ASP A 203 -8.52 -9.86 14.86
N LEU A 204 -9.59 -9.62 14.11
CA LEU A 204 -9.64 -8.54 13.13
C LEU A 204 -9.94 -7.24 13.86
N GLU A 205 -8.92 -6.44 14.07
CA GLU A 205 -8.99 -5.09 14.63
C GLU A 205 -9.35 -4.07 13.54
N ILE A 206 -9.74 -2.86 13.95
CA ILE A 206 -10.20 -1.81 13.03
C ILE A 206 -9.15 -1.44 11.97
N GLY A 207 -7.87 -1.28 12.34
CA GLY A 207 -6.80 -0.98 11.39
C GLY A 207 -6.64 -2.06 10.31
N ASN A 208 -6.67 -3.34 10.72
CA ASN A 208 -6.64 -4.46 9.79
C ASN A 208 -7.89 -4.48 8.89
N ALA A 209 -9.07 -4.15 9.42
CA ALA A 209 -10.31 -4.12 8.65
C ALA A 209 -10.26 -3.06 7.54
N TYR A 210 -9.72 -1.87 7.82
CA TYR A 210 -9.49 -0.85 6.79
C TYR A 210 -8.56 -1.37 5.69
N ILE A 211 -7.43 -1.96 6.03
CA ILE A 211 -6.47 -2.49 5.06
C ILE A 211 -7.09 -3.62 4.24
N GLY A 212 -7.79 -4.56 4.88
CA GLY A 212 -8.44 -5.68 4.21
C GLY A 212 -9.55 -5.28 3.24
N ILE A 213 -10.15 -4.10 3.43
CA ILE A 213 -11.12 -3.52 2.49
C ILE A 213 -10.41 -2.75 1.38
N TRP A 214 -9.37 -1.97 1.68
CA TRP A 214 -8.72 -1.09 0.72
C TRP A 214 -7.81 -1.81 -0.27
N LEU A 215 -7.03 -2.79 0.18
CA LEU A 215 -6.08 -3.49 -0.70
C LEU A 215 -6.76 -4.12 -1.93
N PRO A 216 -7.90 -4.81 -1.81
CA PRO A 216 -8.59 -5.33 -2.98
C PRO A 216 -9.13 -4.28 -3.95
N LEU A 217 -9.27 -3.02 -3.53
CA LEU A 217 -9.77 -1.95 -4.42
C LEU A 217 -8.74 -1.50 -5.46
N TYR A 218 -7.46 -1.82 -5.30
CA TYR A 218 -6.43 -1.53 -6.29
C TYR A 218 -6.65 -2.29 -7.60
N VAL A 219 -7.20 -3.50 -7.54
CA VAL A 219 -7.33 -4.39 -8.71
C VAL A 219 -8.70 -5.05 -8.71
N LYS A 220 -9.45 -4.84 -9.80
CA LYS A 220 -10.83 -5.35 -9.92
C LYS A 220 -10.93 -6.88 -9.76
N ASP A 221 -9.89 -7.61 -10.14
CA ASP A 221 -9.85 -9.07 -10.02
C ASP A 221 -9.88 -9.56 -8.55
N TYR A 222 -9.58 -8.70 -7.58
CA TYR A 222 -9.70 -9.00 -6.16
C TYR A 222 -11.10 -8.72 -5.57
N TRP A 223 -12.01 -8.05 -6.31
CA TRP A 223 -13.35 -7.74 -5.82
C TRP A 223 -14.18 -8.98 -5.40
N PRO A 224 -14.09 -10.15 -6.10
CA PRO A 224 -14.75 -11.35 -5.62
C PRO A 224 -14.25 -11.83 -4.24
N SER A 225 -12.95 -11.63 -3.94
CA SER A 225 -12.39 -11.97 -2.63
C SER A 225 -12.89 -11.00 -1.56
N LEU A 226 -12.92 -9.70 -1.85
CA LEU A 226 -13.52 -8.70 -0.95
C LEU A 226 -15.00 -9.00 -0.67
N THR A 227 -15.76 -9.40 -1.69
CA THR A 227 -17.18 -9.76 -1.52
C THR A 227 -17.35 -10.94 -0.56
N ARG A 228 -16.53 -11.98 -0.68
CA ARG A 228 -16.57 -13.13 0.26
C ARG A 228 -16.17 -12.73 1.68
N ALA A 229 -15.15 -11.89 1.82
CA ALA A 229 -14.67 -11.42 3.10
C ALA A 229 -15.71 -10.55 3.82
N LEU A 230 -16.38 -9.66 3.10
CA LEU A 230 -17.49 -8.84 3.64
C LEU A 230 -18.71 -9.69 3.96
N ASP A 231 -19.04 -10.70 3.14
CA ASP A 231 -20.12 -11.64 3.45
C ASP A 231 -19.85 -12.39 4.76
N GLU A 232 -18.64 -12.91 4.94
CA GLU A 232 -18.25 -13.57 6.18
C GLU A 232 -18.35 -12.64 7.40
N ALA A 233 -17.82 -11.43 7.28
CA ALA A 233 -17.80 -10.47 8.38
C ALA A 233 -19.23 -10.04 8.77
N ILE A 234 -20.09 -9.72 7.80
CA ILE A 234 -21.43 -9.20 8.03
C ILE A 234 -22.41 -10.30 8.46
N THR A 235 -22.32 -11.50 7.85
CA THR A 235 -23.34 -12.56 8.09
C THR A 235 -22.95 -13.51 9.19
N LYS A 236 -21.65 -13.75 9.41
CA LYS A 236 -21.14 -14.71 10.38
C LYS A 236 -20.45 -14.08 11.58
N GLY A 237 -20.17 -12.76 11.52
CA GLY A 237 -19.43 -12.06 12.57
C GLY A 237 -17.99 -12.58 12.72
N ARG A 238 -17.33 -12.99 11.62
CA ARG A 238 -15.97 -13.50 11.60
C ARG A 238 -15.10 -12.66 10.67
N GLY A 239 -13.87 -12.38 11.10
CA GLY A 239 -12.94 -11.51 10.40
C GLY A 239 -11.84 -12.23 9.63
N THR A 240 -11.89 -13.58 9.50
CA THR A 240 -10.77 -14.37 8.96
C THR A 240 -10.35 -13.91 7.57
N GLN A 241 -11.30 -13.81 6.62
CA GLN A 241 -10.95 -13.47 5.25
C GLN A 241 -10.55 -11.99 5.10
N LEU A 242 -11.10 -11.06 5.89
CA LEU A 242 -10.63 -9.67 5.87
C LEU A 242 -9.22 -9.54 6.44
N LEU A 243 -8.88 -10.29 7.49
CA LEU A 243 -7.52 -10.31 8.03
C LEU A 243 -6.53 -10.92 7.03
N GLU A 244 -6.91 -12.00 6.35
CA GLU A 244 -6.09 -12.59 5.27
C GLU A 244 -5.83 -11.60 4.14
N LEU A 245 -6.81 -10.76 3.77
CA LEU A 245 -6.63 -9.71 2.77
C LEU A 245 -5.72 -8.58 3.28
N ALA A 246 -5.77 -8.27 4.57
CA ALA A 246 -4.91 -7.26 5.18
C ALA A 246 -3.44 -7.69 5.29
N ASP A 247 -3.18 -8.99 5.36
CA ASP A 247 -1.85 -9.58 5.52
C ASP A 247 -1.11 -9.83 4.18
N GLN A 248 -1.74 -9.55 3.02
CA GLN A 248 -1.12 -9.72 1.70
C GLN A 248 -0.13 -8.59 1.39
#